data_c2bae09a5ea98fd1452fafe110b568da
#
_entry.id   c2bae09a5ea98fd1452fafe110b568da
#
_cell.length_a   1.000
_cell.length_b   1.000
_cell.length_c   1.000
_cell.angle_alpha   90.00
_cell.angle_beta   90.00
_cell.angle_gamma   90.00
#
_symmetry.space_group_name_H-M   'P 1'
#
loop_
_entity.id
_entity.type
_entity.pdbx_description
1 polymer ?
#
loop_
_entity_poly.entity_id
_entity_poly.type
_entity_poly.pdbx_seq_one_letter_code
_entity_poly.pdbx_strand_id
1 'polypeptide(L)'
;MGHGSTDSAELYDPATGKFAAIAKLTARRGEPRATMLANSDVLITGGDDHDGPDGHLASAEVFRAATLSFQATGAMHHAREAHTATLLNDGKVLIAGGKGENLTASGELYDPKTGTFRETGSLVTARYKHTAGLLPDGRVLIAGGSDERDWSGNLNSAEIYDPHTGNFAPTSSMNDSRFKLPEQAVQLQNGKLLVAGGSRAAEIFDPASGKFFVVSGQMNDKWHYMTETRLFDGSVLLAGGYPNSDQATAQTWIYRP
;
A
#
# COMPACT_ATOMS: atom_id res chain seq x y z
N MET A 1 11.71 17.84 3.97
CA MET A 1 11.63 17.86 2.50
C MET A 1 10.16 17.86 2.14
N GLY A 2 9.70 18.87 1.37
CA GLY A 2 8.30 18.92 0.97
C GLY A 2 7.99 17.74 0.06
N HIS A 3 6.99 16.99 0.40
CA HIS A 3 6.41 15.97 -0.49
C HIS A 3 5.64 16.72 -1.58
N GLY A 4 6.31 17.02 -2.71
CA GLY A 4 5.67 17.73 -3.81
C GLY A 4 4.63 16.83 -4.47
N SER A 5 3.42 17.35 -4.67
CA SER A 5 2.41 16.69 -5.50
C SER A 5 2.75 16.88 -6.99
N THR A 6 2.47 15.89 -7.82
CA THR A 6 2.69 15.93 -9.27
C THR A 6 1.51 15.35 -10.04
N ASP A 7 1.31 15.85 -11.27
CA ASP A 7 0.38 15.29 -12.26
C ASP A 7 1.12 14.52 -13.36
N SER A 8 2.46 14.50 -13.34
CA SER A 8 3.25 13.82 -14.38
C SER A 8 3.25 12.31 -14.20
N ALA A 9 3.27 11.60 -15.32
CA ALA A 9 3.42 10.15 -15.38
C ALA A 9 4.38 9.75 -16.50
N GLU A 10 5.11 8.66 -16.27
CA GLU A 10 6.06 8.11 -17.23
C GLU A 10 5.83 6.61 -17.35
N LEU A 11 6.01 6.08 -18.54
CA LEU A 11 5.98 4.66 -18.84
C LEU A 11 7.41 4.15 -19.02
N TYR A 12 7.77 3.10 -18.29
CA TYR A 12 9.03 2.39 -18.48
C TYR A 12 8.89 1.30 -19.52
N ASP A 13 9.75 1.31 -20.52
CA ASP A 13 9.86 0.24 -21.52
C ASP A 13 11.05 -0.69 -21.17
N PRO A 14 10.79 -1.92 -20.72
CA PRO A 14 11.85 -2.86 -20.35
C PRO A 14 12.68 -3.35 -21.54
N ALA A 15 12.19 -3.24 -22.78
CA ALA A 15 12.93 -3.65 -23.96
C ALA A 15 14.03 -2.63 -24.31
N THR A 16 13.79 -1.35 -24.05
CA THR A 16 14.74 -0.27 -24.31
C THR A 16 15.44 0.25 -23.06
N GLY A 17 14.94 -0.08 -21.86
CA GLY A 17 15.41 0.44 -20.58
C GLY A 17 15.14 1.93 -20.37
N LYS A 18 14.16 2.51 -21.06
CA LYS A 18 13.89 3.96 -21.04
C LYS A 18 12.52 4.28 -20.47
N PHE A 19 12.43 5.48 -19.88
CA PHE A 19 11.16 6.11 -19.51
C PHE A 19 10.72 7.07 -20.62
N ALA A 20 9.42 7.12 -20.86
CA ALA A 20 8.79 8.07 -21.76
C ALA A 20 7.61 8.75 -21.04
N ALA A 21 7.54 10.07 -21.12
CA ALA A 21 6.40 10.80 -20.58
C ALA A 21 5.13 10.40 -21.33
N ILE A 22 4.04 10.23 -20.58
CA ILE A 22 2.71 9.91 -21.09
C ILE A 22 1.71 11.01 -20.72
N ALA A 23 0.41 10.78 -20.89
CA ALA A 23 -0.61 11.73 -20.46
C ALA A 23 -0.47 12.05 -18.97
N LYS A 24 -0.87 13.26 -18.60
CA LYS A 24 -0.90 13.70 -17.20
C LYS A 24 -2.11 13.12 -16.47
N LEU A 25 -1.99 12.98 -15.16
CA LEU A 25 -3.11 12.73 -14.26
C LEU A 25 -4.10 13.90 -14.32
N THR A 26 -5.34 13.65 -13.93
CA THR A 26 -6.39 14.68 -13.89
C THR A 26 -6.26 15.61 -12.68
N ALA A 27 -5.52 15.19 -11.67
CA ALA A 27 -5.19 15.97 -10.48
C ALA A 27 -3.74 15.72 -10.05
N ARG A 28 -3.11 16.73 -9.43
CA ARG A 28 -1.81 16.56 -8.77
C ARG A 28 -1.99 15.72 -7.51
N ARG A 29 -1.07 14.78 -7.28
CA ARG A 29 -1.13 13.86 -6.14
C ARG A 29 0.25 13.62 -5.53
N GLY A 30 0.36 13.79 -4.21
CA GLY A 30 1.41 13.22 -3.38
C GLY A 30 0.88 11.96 -2.68
N GLU A 31 1.69 10.95 -2.48
CA GLU A 31 1.33 9.68 -1.81
C GLU A 31 -0.01 9.02 -2.25
N PRO A 32 -0.41 9.06 -3.57
CA PRO A 32 -1.56 8.30 -4.04
C PRO A 32 -1.30 6.80 -3.94
N ARG A 33 -2.34 5.99 -4.17
CA ARG A 33 -2.18 4.55 -4.37
C ARG A 33 -2.52 4.15 -5.79
N ALA A 34 -1.66 3.30 -6.36
CA ALA A 34 -1.81 2.78 -7.70
C ALA A 34 -2.03 1.26 -7.66
N THR A 35 -3.18 0.79 -8.12
CA THR A 35 -3.55 -0.62 -8.09
C THR A 35 -3.88 -1.13 -9.48
N MET A 36 -3.14 -2.11 -9.95
CA MET A 36 -3.43 -2.77 -11.23
C MET A 36 -4.73 -3.57 -11.13
N LEU A 37 -5.67 -3.29 -12.03
CA LEU A 37 -6.95 -3.97 -12.16
C LEU A 37 -6.81 -5.25 -13.00
N ALA A 38 -7.82 -6.12 -12.93
CA ALA A 38 -7.82 -7.39 -13.66
C ALA A 38 -7.76 -7.24 -15.20
N ASN A 39 -8.13 -6.08 -15.74
CA ASN A 39 -8.09 -5.76 -17.17
C ASN A 39 -6.80 -5.03 -17.59
N SER A 40 -5.78 -4.99 -16.75
CA SER A 40 -4.51 -4.29 -16.92
C SER A 40 -4.57 -2.75 -16.88
N ASP A 41 -5.73 -2.15 -16.64
CA ASP A 41 -5.81 -0.74 -16.29
C ASP A 41 -5.28 -0.52 -14.87
N VAL A 42 -4.95 0.72 -14.49
CA VAL A 42 -4.47 1.03 -13.14
C VAL A 42 -5.40 2.04 -12.49
N LEU A 43 -5.96 1.67 -11.34
CA LEU A 43 -6.72 2.58 -10.47
C LEU A 43 -5.74 3.42 -9.65
N ILE A 44 -5.92 4.75 -9.68
CA ILE A 44 -5.17 5.70 -8.86
C ILE A 44 -6.15 6.31 -7.86
N THR A 45 -5.88 6.21 -6.56
CA THR A 45 -6.78 6.70 -5.51
C THR A 45 -6.11 7.68 -4.57
N GLY A 46 -6.82 8.73 -4.19
CA GLY A 46 -6.45 9.66 -3.14
C GLY A 46 -5.13 10.37 -3.35
N GLY A 47 -4.41 10.53 -2.25
CA GLY A 47 -3.20 11.32 -2.17
C GLY A 47 -3.47 12.72 -1.62
N ASP A 48 -2.47 13.57 -1.73
CA ASP A 48 -2.49 14.94 -1.22
C ASP A 48 -2.01 15.91 -2.30
N ASP A 49 -2.70 17.04 -2.46
CA ASP A 49 -2.24 18.18 -3.26
C ASP A 49 -1.73 19.28 -2.32
N HIS A 50 -0.56 19.08 -1.75
CA HIS A 50 0.07 20.00 -0.78
C HIS A 50 0.18 21.45 -1.26
N ASP A 51 0.29 21.66 -2.57
CA ASP A 51 0.46 22.99 -3.17
C ASP A 51 -0.86 23.55 -3.73
N GLY A 52 -1.94 22.77 -3.67
CA GLY A 52 -3.25 23.10 -4.21
C GLY A 52 -4.29 23.42 -3.13
N PRO A 53 -5.45 23.92 -3.57
CA PRO A 53 -6.55 24.26 -2.64
C PRO A 53 -7.25 23.04 -2.04
N ASP A 54 -7.06 21.86 -2.63
CA ASP A 54 -7.90 20.69 -2.33
C ASP A 54 -7.34 19.83 -1.17
N GLY A 55 -6.08 20.01 -0.76
CA GLY A 55 -5.45 19.25 0.32
C GLY A 55 -5.56 17.74 0.06
N HIS A 56 -6.04 16.97 1.04
CA HIS A 56 -6.25 15.53 0.86
C HIS A 56 -7.36 15.23 -0.14
N LEU A 57 -7.12 14.26 -1.01
CA LEU A 57 -7.99 13.95 -2.14
C LEU A 57 -8.89 12.74 -1.86
N ALA A 58 -10.19 12.88 -2.13
CA ALA A 58 -11.12 11.76 -2.29
C ALA A 58 -11.21 11.29 -3.74
N SER A 59 -10.74 12.08 -4.69
CA SER A 59 -10.83 11.77 -6.10
C SER A 59 -10.01 10.54 -6.48
N ALA A 60 -10.49 9.83 -7.51
CA ALA A 60 -9.80 8.71 -8.12
C ALA A 60 -9.85 8.81 -9.65
N GLU A 61 -8.90 8.16 -10.30
CA GLU A 61 -8.82 8.09 -11.75
C GLU A 61 -8.28 6.74 -12.19
N VAL A 62 -8.55 6.37 -13.42
CA VAL A 62 -8.09 5.12 -14.01
C VAL A 62 -7.16 5.43 -15.17
N PHE A 63 -5.93 4.94 -15.09
CA PHE A 63 -5.04 4.87 -16.24
C PHE A 63 -5.51 3.75 -17.17
N ARG A 64 -5.84 4.10 -18.40
CA ARG A 64 -6.24 3.17 -19.45
C ARG A 64 -5.02 2.69 -20.21
N ALA A 65 -4.61 1.45 -19.97
CA ALA A 65 -3.41 0.90 -20.59
C ALA A 65 -3.46 0.86 -22.12
N ALA A 66 -4.65 0.65 -22.69
CA ALA A 66 -4.83 0.59 -24.15
C ALA A 66 -4.66 1.95 -24.87
N THR A 67 -4.91 3.05 -24.18
CA THR A 67 -4.88 4.42 -24.77
C THR A 67 -3.82 5.31 -24.14
N LEU A 68 -3.11 4.82 -23.12
CA LEU A 68 -2.11 5.56 -22.34
C LEU A 68 -2.65 6.89 -21.79
N SER A 69 -3.89 6.90 -21.34
CA SER A 69 -4.60 8.10 -20.87
C SER A 69 -5.20 7.89 -19.47
N PHE A 70 -5.37 8.98 -18.74
CA PHE A 70 -6.05 8.99 -17.46
C PHE A 70 -7.50 9.46 -17.62
N GLN A 71 -8.41 8.83 -16.91
CA GLN A 71 -9.84 9.15 -16.88
C GLN A 71 -10.33 9.21 -15.44
N ALA A 72 -10.99 10.30 -15.06
CA ALA A 72 -11.64 10.38 -13.75
C ALA A 72 -12.68 9.25 -13.61
N THR A 73 -12.78 8.73 -12.39
CA THR A 73 -13.80 7.75 -12.00
C THR A 73 -14.56 8.26 -10.77
N GLY A 74 -15.37 7.42 -10.12
CA GLY A 74 -16.03 7.81 -8.87
C GLY A 74 -15.04 8.24 -7.80
N ALA A 75 -15.48 9.05 -6.84
CA ALA A 75 -14.67 9.47 -5.70
C ALA A 75 -14.92 8.56 -4.48
N MET A 76 -13.93 8.43 -3.61
CA MET A 76 -14.08 7.85 -2.28
C MET A 76 -14.99 8.74 -1.42
N HIS A 77 -15.59 8.17 -0.39
CA HIS A 77 -16.39 8.92 0.59
C HIS A 77 -15.50 9.74 1.53
N HIS A 78 -14.25 9.28 1.74
CA HIS A 78 -13.29 9.95 2.61
C HIS A 78 -12.00 10.26 1.85
N ALA A 79 -11.61 11.55 1.82
CA ALA A 79 -10.31 11.98 1.33
C ALA A 79 -9.19 11.34 2.16
N ARG A 80 -8.15 10.83 1.50
CA ARG A 80 -7.06 10.10 2.19
C ARG A 80 -5.78 10.00 1.40
N GLU A 81 -4.67 10.05 2.10
CA GLU A 81 -3.34 9.66 1.65
C GLU A 81 -2.81 8.50 2.48
N ALA A 82 -1.71 7.89 2.07
CA ALA A 82 -1.00 6.83 2.82
C ALA A 82 -1.92 5.68 3.33
N HIS A 83 -3.02 5.44 2.61
CA HIS A 83 -3.92 4.29 2.76
C HIS A 83 -3.34 3.07 2.04
N THR A 84 -4.00 1.93 2.13
CA THR A 84 -3.71 0.78 1.27
C THR A 84 -4.84 0.53 0.28
N ALA A 85 -4.49 0.02 -0.91
CA ALA A 85 -5.42 -0.33 -1.98
C ALA A 85 -5.08 -1.73 -2.49
N THR A 86 -5.96 -2.70 -2.24
CA THR A 86 -5.71 -4.13 -2.51
C THR A 86 -6.75 -4.69 -3.48
N LEU A 87 -6.31 -5.22 -4.63
CA LEU A 87 -7.18 -5.93 -5.57
C LEU A 87 -7.63 -7.26 -4.94
N LEU A 88 -8.94 -7.45 -4.86
CA LEU A 88 -9.60 -8.66 -4.34
C LEU A 88 -9.84 -9.68 -5.47
N ASN A 89 -10.10 -10.94 -5.09
CA ASN A 89 -10.37 -12.01 -6.03
C ASN A 89 -11.65 -11.82 -6.87
N ASP A 90 -12.61 -10.99 -6.40
CA ASP A 90 -13.83 -10.64 -7.14
C ASP A 90 -13.64 -9.46 -8.13
N GLY A 91 -12.42 -8.92 -8.20
CA GLY A 91 -12.02 -7.83 -9.05
C GLY A 91 -12.28 -6.44 -8.48
N LYS A 92 -12.86 -6.30 -7.29
CA LYS A 92 -12.97 -5.03 -6.58
C LYS A 92 -11.65 -4.67 -5.92
N VAL A 93 -11.49 -3.39 -5.56
CA VAL A 93 -10.32 -2.92 -4.80
C VAL A 93 -10.75 -2.49 -3.42
N LEU A 94 -10.15 -3.10 -2.39
CA LEU A 94 -10.30 -2.68 -1.01
C LEU A 94 -9.39 -1.49 -0.72
N ILE A 95 -9.97 -0.39 -0.27
CA ILE A 95 -9.28 0.78 0.26
C ILE A 95 -9.41 0.74 1.78
N ALA A 96 -8.31 0.82 2.52
CA ALA A 96 -8.35 0.72 3.97
C ALA A 96 -7.47 1.76 4.66
N GLY A 97 -7.99 2.38 5.73
CA GLY A 97 -7.27 3.35 6.54
C GLY A 97 -6.83 4.59 5.79
N GLY A 98 -5.70 5.17 6.20
CA GLY A 98 -5.16 6.41 5.63
C GLY A 98 -5.43 7.63 6.49
N LYS A 99 -4.99 8.78 6.03
CA LYS A 99 -5.15 10.06 6.71
C LYS A 99 -5.70 11.11 5.72
N GLY A 100 -6.73 11.80 6.13
CA GLY A 100 -7.23 13.02 5.52
C GLY A 100 -7.06 14.17 6.51
N GLU A 101 -8.08 14.97 6.75
CA GLU A 101 -8.08 15.92 7.89
C GLU A 101 -7.81 15.19 9.20
N ASN A 102 -8.39 14.00 9.34
CA ASN A 102 -8.20 13.11 10.49
C ASN A 102 -7.75 11.73 10.02
N LEU A 103 -7.12 11.00 10.93
CA LEU A 103 -6.82 9.60 10.73
C LEU A 103 -8.11 8.80 10.60
N THR A 104 -8.21 7.91 9.61
CA THR A 104 -9.43 7.16 9.38
C THR A 104 -9.24 5.66 9.58
N ALA A 105 -10.27 5.01 10.13
CA ALA A 105 -10.42 3.56 10.18
C ALA A 105 -11.29 3.03 9.04
N SER A 106 -11.91 3.88 8.22
CA SER A 106 -12.91 3.44 7.25
C SER A 106 -12.32 2.55 6.17
N GLY A 107 -13.10 1.56 5.76
CA GLY A 107 -12.87 0.74 4.58
C GLY A 107 -13.86 1.09 3.46
N GLU A 108 -13.39 1.11 2.23
CA GLU A 108 -14.22 1.32 1.03
C GLU A 108 -13.87 0.28 -0.04
N LEU A 109 -14.86 -0.07 -0.85
CA LEU A 109 -14.68 -0.97 -2.00
C LEU A 109 -14.96 -0.21 -3.30
N TYR A 110 -13.96 -0.18 -4.17
CA TYR A 110 -14.13 0.28 -5.55
C TYR A 110 -14.56 -0.87 -6.44
N ASP A 111 -15.63 -0.69 -7.21
CA ASP A 111 -16.06 -1.63 -8.24
C ASP A 111 -15.70 -1.09 -9.63
N PRO A 112 -14.72 -1.71 -10.34
CA PRO A 112 -14.30 -1.22 -11.64
C PRO A 112 -15.35 -1.38 -12.76
N LYS A 113 -16.38 -2.20 -12.54
CA LYS A 113 -17.48 -2.36 -13.50
C LYS A 113 -18.44 -1.17 -13.51
N THR A 114 -18.65 -0.56 -12.36
CA THR A 114 -19.52 0.62 -12.20
C THR A 114 -18.75 1.92 -12.09
N GLY A 115 -17.45 1.86 -11.79
CA GLY A 115 -16.61 3.02 -11.50
C GLY A 115 -16.98 3.73 -10.20
N THR A 116 -17.54 3.03 -9.22
CA THR A 116 -18.05 3.64 -7.97
C THR A 116 -17.41 3.05 -6.74
N PHE A 117 -17.33 3.85 -5.68
CA PHE A 117 -16.95 3.43 -4.33
C PHE A 117 -18.19 3.19 -3.48
N ARG A 118 -18.07 2.26 -2.54
CA ARG A 118 -19.05 2.04 -1.46
C ARG A 118 -18.32 1.75 -0.16
N GLU A 119 -18.87 2.19 0.94
CA GLU A 119 -18.35 1.84 2.26
C GLU A 119 -18.48 0.34 2.53
N THR A 120 -17.53 -0.17 3.30
CA THR A 120 -17.54 -1.51 3.89
C THR A 120 -17.25 -1.38 5.39
N GLY A 121 -16.88 -2.45 6.09
CA GLY A 121 -16.48 -2.38 7.49
C GLY A 121 -15.33 -1.43 7.76
N SER A 122 -15.09 -1.12 9.02
CA SER A 122 -13.97 -0.29 9.46
C SER A 122 -12.94 -1.12 10.21
N LEU A 123 -11.67 -0.72 10.13
CA LEU A 123 -10.59 -1.19 11.00
C LEU A 123 -10.95 -0.95 12.47
N VAL A 124 -10.53 -1.83 13.35
CA VAL A 124 -10.62 -1.63 14.80
C VAL A 124 -9.68 -0.52 15.26
N THR A 125 -8.51 -0.41 14.62
CA THR A 125 -7.51 0.63 14.88
C THR A 125 -7.29 1.46 13.64
N ALA A 126 -7.63 2.76 13.72
CA ALA A 126 -7.29 3.71 12.66
C ALA A 126 -5.77 3.75 12.45
N ARG A 127 -5.36 3.73 11.20
CA ARG A 127 -3.94 3.66 10.83
C ARG A 127 -3.64 4.22 9.44
N TYR A 128 -2.43 4.73 9.27
CA TYR A 128 -1.88 5.14 7.98
C TYR A 128 -0.43 4.68 7.84
N LYS A 129 0.17 4.75 6.65
CA LYS A 129 1.53 4.26 6.38
C LYS A 129 1.75 2.80 6.79
N HIS A 130 0.68 2.00 6.72
CA HIS A 130 0.65 0.57 6.98
C HIS A 130 0.83 -0.22 5.69
N THR A 131 0.95 -1.53 5.79
CA THR A 131 0.96 -2.45 4.64
C THR A 131 -0.30 -3.30 4.60
N ALA A 132 -0.65 -3.79 3.41
CA ALA A 132 -1.71 -4.77 3.22
C ALA A 132 -1.26 -5.88 2.27
N GLY A 133 -1.86 -7.07 2.40
CA GLY A 133 -1.56 -8.18 1.50
C GLY A 133 -2.72 -9.14 1.36
N LEU A 134 -3.04 -9.50 0.10
CA LEU A 134 -4.05 -10.51 -0.20
C LEU A 134 -3.55 -11.89 0.21
N LEU A 135 -4.35 -12.61 0.98
CA LEU A 135 -4.10 -13.98 1.42
C LEU A 135 -4.62 -14.99 0.39
N PRO A 136 -4.08 -16.23 0.36
CA PRO A 136 -4.54 -17.26 -0.58
C PRO A 136 -6.03 -17.60 -0.50
N ASP A 137 -6.65 -17.40 0.65
CA ASP A 137 -8.08 -17.61 0.89
C ASP A 137 -8.96 -16.42 0.50
N GLY A 138 -8.37 -15.34 -0.02
CA GLY A 138 -9.07 -14.15 -0.48
C GLY A 138 -9.29 -13.07 0.59
N ARG A 139 -8.94 -13.34 1.85
CA ARG A 139 -8.91 -12.32 2.90
C ARG A 139 -7.73 -11.38 2.71
N VAL A 140 -7.72 -10.23 3.39
CA VAL A 140 -6.63 -9.26 3.31
C VAL A 140 -6.05 -9.02 4.70
N LEU A 141 -4.73 -9.21 4.85
CA LEU A 141 -3.98 -8.76 6.02
C LEU A 141 -3.73 -7.25 5.92
N ILE A 142 -3.98 -6.54 7.03
CA ILE A 142 -3.58 -5.15 7.24
C ILE A 142 -2.66 -5.12 8.45
N ALA A 143 -1.42 -4.62 8.34
CA ALA A 143 -0.44 -4.72 9.40
C ALA A 143 0.38 -3.44 9.60
N GLY A 144 0.67 -3.11 10.86
CA GLY A 144 1.50 -1.97 11.22
C GLY A 144 0.89 -0.62 10.95
N GLY A 145 1.73 0.32 10.54
CA GLY A 145 1.37 1.72 10.38
C GLY A 145 1.56 2.54 11.64
N SER A 146 1.00 3.72 11.65
CA SER A 146 1.02 4.62 12.80
C SER A 146 -0.36 5.20 13.09
N ASP A 147 -0.54 5.66 14.32
CA ASP A 147 -1.63 6.57 14.70
C ASP A 147 -1.20 8.03 14.44
N GLU A 148 -2.01 9.01 14.89
CA GLU A 148 -1.77 10.44 14.66
C GLU A 148 -0.43 10.96 15.22
N ARG A 149 0.20 10.23 16.13
CA ARG A 149 1.48 10.60 16.74
C ARG A 149 2.69 10.33 15.84
N ASP A 150 2.46 9.80 14.62
CA ASP A 150 3.47 9.47 13.60
C ASP A 150 4.63 8.63 14.20
N TRP A 151 5.82 9.19 14.32
CA TRP A 151 7.03 8.48 14.79
C TRP A 151 6.90 7.83 16.17
N SER A 152 6.03 8.34 17.04
CA SER A 152 5.79 7.79 18.38
C SER A 152 4.55 6.91 18.47
N GLY A 153 3.76 6.82 17.41
CA GLY A 153 2.51 6.08 17.34
C GLY A 153 2.58 4.76 16.56
N ASN A 154 3.77 4.20 16.40
CA ASN A 154 3.98 3.00 15.57
C ASN A 154 3.22 1.79 16.11
N LEU A 155 2.54 1.10 15.22
CA LEU A 155 1.69 -0.05 15.53
C LEU A 155 2.41 -1.37 15.22
N ASN A 156 2.25 -2.34 16.09
CA ASN A 156 2.55 -3.75 15.80
C ASN A 156 1.28 -4.57 15.57
N SER A 157 0.11 -3.98 15.80
CA SER A 157 -1.16 -4.66 15.61
C SER A 157 -1.45 -4.95 14.14
N ALA A 158 -2.19 -6.03 13.90
CA ALA A 158 -2.67 -6.39 12.58
C ALA A 158 -4.13 -6.84 12.61
N GLU A 159 -4.80 -6.70 11.47
CA GLU A 159 -6.21 -7.02 11.28
C GLU A 159 -6.39 -7.78 9.97
N ILE A 160 -7.43 -8.58 9.90
CA ILE A 160 -7.84 -9.32 8.71
C ILE A 160 -9.18 -8.75 8.24
N TYR A 161 -9.24 -8.34 6.97
CA TYR A 161 -10.50 -8.06 6.27
C TYR A 161 -11.01 -9.35 5.62
N ASP A 162 -12.27 -9.65 5.87
CA ASP A 162 -12.99 -10.75 5.20
C ASP A 162 -13.97 -10.16 4.17
N PRO A 163 -13.74 -10.37 2.86
CA PRO A 163 -14.61 -9.82 1.82
C PRO A 163 -16.01 -10.47 1.77
N HIS A 164 -16.21 -11.64 2.37
CA HIS A 164 -17.52 -12.30 2.44
C HIS A 164 -18.44 -11.61 3.44
N THR A 165 -17.89 -11.16 4.57
CA THR A 165 -18.65 -10.47 5.61
C THR A 165 -18.56 -8.96 5.49
N GLY A 166 -17.54 -8.44 4.79
CA GLY A 166 -17.22 -7.03 4.72
C GLY A 166 -16.65 -6.45 6.01
N ASN A 167 -16.16 -7.28 6.94
CA ASN A 167 -15.70 -6.83 8.25
C ASN A 167 -14.18 -7.02 8.44
N PHE A 168 -13.62 -6.17 9.32
CA PHE A 168 -12.25 -6.31 9.83
C PHE A 168 -12.30 -6.96 11.21
N ALA A 169 -11.31 -7.80 11.50
CA ALA A 169 -11.14 -8.42 12.82
C ALA A 169 -9.64 -8.44 13.20
N PRO A 170 -9.30 -8.22 14.48
CA PRO A 170 -7.92 -8.34 14.94
C PRO A 170 -7.35 -9.74 14.69
N THR A 171 -6.05 -9.79 14.41
CA THR A 171 -5.25 -11.03 14.38
C THR A 171 -4.06 -10.90 15.32
N SER A 172 -3.09 -11.82 15.28
CA SER A 172 -1.90 -11.67 16.10
C SER A 172 -1.12 -10.40 15.74
N SER A 173 -0.43 -9.83 16.72
CA SER A 173 0.47 -8.70 16.46
C SER A 173 1.80 -9.18 15.90
N MET A 174 2.48 -8.30 15.16
CA MET A 174 3.91 -8.41 14.84
C MET A 174 4.77 -8.34 16.11
N ASN A 175 5.99 -8.84 16.02
CA ASN A 175 6.96 -8.75 17.12
C ASN A 175 7.46 -7.31 17.31
N ASP A 176 7.65 -6.59 16.19
CA ASP A 176 8.08 -5.19 16.21
C ASP A 176 6.96 -4.26 15.70
N SER A 177 6.85 -3.07 16.31
CA SER A 177 6.04 -1.99 15.73
C SER A 177 6.76 -1.40 14.52
N ARG A 178 5.98 -1.17 13.46
CA ARG A 178 6.50 -0.70 12.15
C ARG A 178 5.53 0.24 11.48
N PHE A 179 6.09 1.25 10.81
CA PHE A 179 5.32 2.20 10.01
C PHE A 179 6.15 2.67 8.81
N LYS A 180 5.55 3.47 7.92
CA LYS A 180 6.16 3.85 6.65
C LYS A 180 6.61 2.60 5.89
N LEU A 181 5.71 1.62 5.89
CA LEU A 181 5.88 0.34 5.25
C LEU A 181 5.66 0.45 3.75
N PRO A 182 6.19 -0.50 2.96
CA PRO A 182 5.73 -0.71 1.59
C PRO A 182 4.22 -0.86 1.56
N GLU A 183 3.61 -0.36 0.51
CA GLU A 183 2.15 -0.37 0.35
C GLU A 183 1.57 -1.78 0.41
N GLN A 184 2.29 -2.75 -0.17
CA GLN A 184 1.85 -4.13 -0.25
C GLN A 184 2.88 -5.08 0.37
N ALA A 185 2.43 -5.90 1.30
CA ALA A 185 3.19 -7.04 1.78
C ALA A 185 3.32 -8.09 0.67
N VAL A 186 4.50 -8.69 0.53
CA VAL A 186 4.79 -9.61 -0.58
C VAL A 186 4.30 -11.02 -0.29
N GLN A 187 3.41 -11.54 -1.15
CA GLN A 187 3.01 -12.93 -1.07
C GLN A 187 4.12 -13.85 -1.59
N LEU A 188 4.58 -14.75 -0.73
CA LEU A 188 5.57 -15.77 -1.04
C LEU A 188 4.93 -16.97 -1.78
N GLN A 189 5.75 -17.82 -2.41
CA GLN A 189 5.26 -19.00 -3.14
C GLN A 189 4.48 -20.00 -2.26
N ASN A 190 4.78 -20.03 -0.96
CA ASN A 190 4.08 -20.89 0.02
C ASN A 190 2.79 -20.24 0.58
N GLY A 191 2.34 -19.12 0.04
CA GLY A 191 1.12 -18.43 0.44
C GLY A 191 1.23 -17.56 1.69
N LYS A 192 2.40 -17.53 2.34
CA LYS A 192 2.66 -16.61 3.47
C LYS A 192 2.96 -15.21 2.97
N LEU A 193 2.83 -14.20 3.83
CA LEU A 193 3.15 -12.81 3.51
C LEU A 193 4.43 -12.36 4.21
N LEU A 194 5.37 -11.81 3.46
CA LEU A 194 6.54 -11.12 3.99
C LEU A 194 6.16 -9.67 4.27
N VAL A 195 6.51 -9.18 5.47
CA VAL A 195 6.41 -7.79 5.89
C VAL A 195 7.81 -7.31 6.26
N ALA A 196 8.38 -6.43 5.48
CA ALA A 196 9.68 -5.84 5.75
C ALA A 196 9.62 -4.32 5.86
N GLY A 197 10.71 -3.68 6.27
CA GLY A 197 10.76 -2.24 6.54
C GLY A 197 10.24 -1.86 7.93
N GLY A 198 10.53 -0.64 8.34
CA GLY A 198 10.17 -0.09 9.66
C GLY A 198 10.85 -0.74 10.86
N SER A 199 11.54 -1.87 10.66
CA SER A 199 12.36 -2.59 11.64
C SER A 199 13.57 -3.20 10.94
N ARG A 200 14.57 -3.67 11.72
CA ARG A 200 15.76 -4.35 11.18
C ARG A 200 15.46 -5.76 10.67
N ALA A 201 14.57 -6.48 11.32
CA ALA A 201 14.17 -7.82 10.90
C ALA A 201 12.86 -7.77 10.11
N ALA A 202 12.74 -8.56 9.06
CA ALA A 202 11.46 -8.82 8.42
C ALA A 202 10.65 -9.85 9.22
N GLU A 203 9.34 -9.88 9.01
CA GLU A 203 8.46 -10.86 9.61
C GLU A 203 7.61 -11.55 8.54
N ILE A 204 7.26 -12.80 8.78
CA ILE A 204 6.36 -13.56 7.92
C ILE A 204 5.06 -13.80 8.66
N PHE A 205 3.95 -13.40 8.04
CA PHE A 205 2.62 -13.79 8.48
C PHE A 205 2.24 -15.13 7.86
N ASP A 206 1.86 -16.09 8.70
CA ASP A 206 1.36 -17.39 8.29
C ASP A 206 -0.17 -17.42 8.43
N PRO A 207 -0.92 -17.42 7.31
CA PRO A 207 -2.38 -17.39 7.35
C PRO A 207 -3.01 -18.63 7.95
N ALA A 208 -2.31 -19.79 7.95
CA ALA A 208 -2.82 -21.01 8.54
C ALA A 208 -2.84 -20.97 10.07
N SER A 209 -1.83 -20.35 10.69
CA SER A 209 -1.75 -20.20 12.14
C SER A 209 -2.25 -18.83 12.63
N GLY A 210 -2.39 -17.84 11.74
CA GLY A 210 -2.69 -16.45 12.07
C GLY A 210 -1.58 -15.75 12.87
N LYS A 211 -0.31 -16.21 12.74
CA LYS A 211 0.82 -15.72 13.54
C LYS A 211 1.93 -15.11 12.68
N PHE A 212 2.67 -14.17 13.29
CA PHE A 212 3.90 -13.62 12.73
C PHE A 212 5.14 -14.36 13.27
N PHE A 213 6.13 -14.54 12.43
CA PHE A 213 7.42 -15.16 12.72
C PHE A 213 8.54 -14.26 12.23
N VAL A 214 9.50 -13.96 13.09
CA VAL A 214 10.68 -13.18 12.74
C VAL A 214 11.55 -13.98 11.77
N VAL A 215 11.97 -13.35 10.68
CA VAL A 215 12.89 -13.93 9.70
C VAL A 215 14.32 -13.89 10.26
N SER A 216 15.10 -14.95 10.00
CA SER A 216 16.53 -14.95 10.31
C SER A 216 17.28 -13.94 9.42
N GLY A 217 18.24 -13.24 10.02
CA GLY A 217 18.97 -12.14 9.37
C GLY A 217 18.34 -10.79 9.65
N GLN A 218 19.15 -9.76 9.51
CA GLN A 218 18.75 -8.39 9.81
C GLN A 218 19.36 -7.44 8.80
N MET A 219 18.61 -6.40 8.46
CA MET A 219 19.15 -5.22 7.80
C MET A 219 19.99 -4.41 8.79
N ASN A 220 20.93 -3.62 8.29
CA ASN A 220 21.82 -2.82 9.12
C ASN A 220 21.12 -1.69 9.89
N ASP A 221 19.92 -1.28 9.46
CA ASP A 221 19.11 -0.25 10.12
C ASP A 221 17.60 -0.51 9.95
N LYS A 222 16.77 0.36 10.54
CA LYS A 222 15.32 0.42 10.32
C LYS A 222 15.07 1.28 9.08
N TRP A 223 14.69 0.66 7.98
CA TRP A 223 14.46 1.34 6.73
C TRP A 223 12.97 1.60 6.52
N HIS A 224 12.63 2.85 6.22
CA HIS A 224 11.27 3.32 5.96
C HIS A 224 11.06 3.58 4.47
N TYR A 225 9.84 3.38 3.97
CA TYR A 225 9.49 3.56 2.55
C TYR A 225 10.39 2.79 1.59
N MET A 226 10.74 1.56 1.95
CA MET A 226 11.39 0.62 1.05
C MET A 226 10.40 0.16 -0.02
N THR A 227 10.92 -0.39 -1.11
CA THR A 227 10.13 -1.18 -2.06
C THR A 227 10.40 -2.67 -1.86
N GLU A 228 9.36 -3.47 -2.06
CA GLU A 228 9.42 -4.93 -1.99
C GLU A 228 8.95 -5.51 -3.31
N THR A 229 9.76 -6.38 -3.92
CA THR A 229 9.43 -7.00 -5.20
C THR A 229 9.79 -8.48 -5.19
N ARG A 230 8.81 -9.35 -5.43
CA ARG A 230 9.06 -10.77 -5.62
C ARG A 230 9.69 -11.01 -6.98
N LEU A 231 10.83 -11.71 -7.00
CA LEU A 231 11.55 -12.09 -8.20
C LEU A 231 11.02 -13.44 -8.75
N PHE A 232 11.40 -13.76 -9.99
CA PHE A 232 10.95 -15.01 -10.65
C PHE A 232 11.43 -16.29 -9.95
N ASP A 233 12.57 -16.24 -9.25
CA ASP A 233 13.11 -17.36 -8.46
C ASP A 233 12.41 -17.55 -7.11
N GLY A 234 11.45 -16.67 -6.78
CA GLY A 234 10.70 -16.68 -5.51
C GLY A 234 11.37 -15.89 -4.40
N SER A 235 12.59 -15.40 -4.60
CA SER A 235 13.21 -14.45 -3.65
C SER A 235 12.51 -13.10 -3.69
N VAL A 236 12.74 -12.28 -2.66
CA VAL A 236 12.19 -10.92 -2.57
C VAL A 236 13.33 -9.92 -2.50
N LEU A 237 13.36 -9.00 -3.47
CA LEU A 237 14.22 -7.84 -3.48
C LEU A 237 13.61 -6.75 -2.60
N LEU A 238 14.38 -6.25 -1.65
CA LEU A 238 14.09 -5.08 -0.83
C LEU A 238 15.05 -3.98 -1.27
N ALA A 239 14.55 -2.79 -1.58
CA ALA A 239 15.41 -1.73 -2.12
C ALA A 239 15.05 -0.34 -1.58
N GLY A 240 16.08 0.47 -1.40
CA GLY A 240 15.94 1.89 -1.08
C GLY A 240 15.43 2.16 0.32
N GLY A 241 14.71 3.27 0.45
CA GLY A 241 14.22 3.75 1.74
C GLY A 241 15.18 4.72 2.43
N TYR A 242 14.82 5.11 3.63
CA TYR A 242 15.67 5.95 4.48
C TYR A 242 15.57 5.52 5.95
N PRO A 243 16.65 5.65 6.76
CA PRO A 243 16.60 5.44 8.20
C PRO A 243 16.08 6.70 8.89
N ASN A 244 16.08 6.72 10.21
CA ASN A 244 15.67 7.88 11.00
C ASN A 244 16.50 9.17 10.74
N SER A 245 17.59 9.08 9.98
CA SER A 245 18.49 10.21 9.64
C SER A 245 18.11 10.95 8.37
N ASP A 246 16.96 10.68 7.76
CA ASP A 246 16.43 11.31 6.53
C ASP A 246 17.33 11.22 5.27
N GLN A 247 18.38 10.39 5.30
CA GLN A 247 19.22 10.16 4.13
C GLN A 247 18.76 8.89 3.41
N ALA A 248 18.27 9.07 2.17
CA ALA A 248 17.92 7.95 1.31
C ALA A 248 19.13 7.04 1.04
N THR A 249 18.88 5.75 0.88
CA THR A 249 19.91 4.76 0.56
C THR A 249 19.71 4.17 -0.83
N ALA A 250 20.82 3.75 -1.44
CA ALA A 250 20.83 2.88 -2.62
C ALA A 250 21.04 1.39 -2.26
N GLN A 251 21.05 1.05 -0.99
CA GLN A 251 21.24 -0.34 -0.54
C GLN A 251 20.06 -1.22 -0.92
N THR A 252 20.36 -2.49 -1.13
CA THR A 252 19.39 -3.54 -1.43
C THR A 252 19.66 -4.77 -0.58
N TRP A 253 18.60 -5.51 -0.29
CA TRP A 253 18.65 -6.78 0.41
C TRP A 253 17.84 -7.82 -0.36
N ILE A 254 18.22 -9.07 -0.23
CA ILE A 254 17.48 -10.20 -0.81
C ILE A 254 17.04 -11.11 0.33
N TYR A 255 15.72 -11.28 0.46
CA TYR A 255 15.15 -12.35 1.24
C TYR A 255 15.05 -13.61 0.36
N ARG A 256 15.55 -14.75 0.86
CA ARG A 256 15.41 -16.07 0.22
C ARG A 256 14.59 -16.97 1.14
N PRO A 257 13.37 -17.40 0.68
CA PRO A 257 12.49 -18.28 1.45
C PRO A 257 13.12 -19.65 1.73
#